data_031fce9c9c64a1a84d896bd0e5612e94
#
_entry.id   031fce9c9c64a1a84d896bd0e5612e94
#
_cell.length_a   1.000
_cell.length_b   1.000
_cell.length_c   1.000
_cell.angle_alpha   90.00
_cell.angle_beta   90.00
_cell.angle_gamma   90.00
#
_symmetry.space_group_name_H-M   'P 1'
#
loop_
_entity.id
_entity.type
_entity.pdbx_description
1 polymer ?
#
loop_
_entity_poly.entity_id
_entity_poly.type
_entity_poly.pdbx_seq_one_letter_code
_entity_poly.pdbx_strand_id
1 'polypeptide(L)'
;MNEKLLRARVLVLLAYPEAFADPLKPAAAELNEMFVYTSNEDAMVFDVSCAIEDSSLTANFTDSDTDDERTICDEGAVQTPVAKNYEFSFDLFRDKSVDALGVFNLAWRLTQTPDRPYYAYVRIGYDRDVDFADGQDVSIFGVTTDNQQDIVDSGANTKAGARFQYTGQSKENYRIGSGE
;
A
#
# COMPACT_ATOMS: atom_id res chain seq x y z
N MET A 1 -7.16 24.28 16.13
CA MET A 1 -8.14 24.10 15.03
C MET A 1 -7.96 22.65 14.54
N ASN A 2 -9.01 21.83 14.58
CA ASN A 2 -8.89 20.44 14.10
C ASN A 2 -9.00 20.45 12.57
N GLU A 3 -7.90 20.28 11.87
CA GLU A 3 -7.90 20.14 10.42
C GLU A 3 -8.41 18.74 10.05
N LYS A 4 -9.33 18.67 9.10
CA LYS A 4 -9.76 17.38 8.52
C LYS A 4 -8.66 16.87 7.60
N LEU A 5 -8.35 15.59 7.72
CA LEU A 5 -7.49 14.91 6.75
C LEU A 5 -8.13 14.97 5.36
N LEU A 6 -7.43 15.52 4.39
CA LEU A 6 -7.91 15.65 3.02
C LEU A 6 -7.36 14.49 2.18
N ARG A 7 -8.20 13.90 1.32
CA ARG A 7 -7.82 12.82 0.40
C ARG A 7 -6.66 13.20 -0.53
N ALA A 8 -6.54 14.47 -0.89
CA ALA A 8 -5.45 14.99 -1.72
C ALA A 8 -4.05 14.87 -1.07
N ARG A 9 -3.97 14.44 0.20
CA ARG A 9 -2.74 14.27 0.97
C ARG A 9 -2.49 12.81 1.31
N VAL A 10 -2.53 11.94 0.31
CA VAL A 10 -2.21 10.53 0.45
C VAL A 10 -0.95 10.23 -0.35
N LEU A 11 0.03 9.63 0.29
CA LEU A 11 1.23 9.09 -0.33
C LEU A 11 1.20 7.57 -0.24
N VAL A 12 1.41 6.91 -1.38
CA VAL A 12 1.47 5.45 -1.48
C VAL A 12 2.82 5.04 -2.04
N LEU A 13 3.60 4.32 -1.24
CA LEU A 13 4.85 3.72 -1.68
C LEU A 13 4.69 2.21 -1.83
N LEU A 14 5.30 1.65 -2.86
CA LEU A 14 5.57 0.21 -2.96
C LEU A 14 7.07 -0.01 -2.81
N ALA A 15 7.47 -0.92 -1.95
CA ALA A 15 8.87 -1.24 -1.73
C ALA A 15 9.09 -2.75 -1.73
N TYR A 16 10.25 -3.17 -2.27
CA TYR A 16 10.67 -4.55 -2.12
C TYR A 16 11.01 -4.87 -0.67
N PRO A 17 10.80 -6.11 -0.21
CA PRO A 17 11.11 -6.50 1.17
C PRO A 17 12.56 -6.23 1.57
N GLU A 18 13.48 -6.32 0.62
CA GLU A 18 14.93 -6.13 0.81
C GLU A 18 15.33 -4.65 0.94
N ALA A 19 14.40 -3.72 0.69
CA ALA A 19 14.67 -2.29 0.77
C ALA A 19 14.97 -1.81 2.20
N PHE A 20 14.53 -2.55 3.19
CA PHE A 20 14.57 -2.17 4.60
C PHE A 20 15.20 -3.27 5.45
N ALA A 21 15.88 -2.87 6.51
CA ALA A 21 16.37 -3.81 7.52
C ALA A 21 15.20 -4.51 8.26
N ASP A 22 14.15 -3.76 8.54
CA ASP A 22 12.87 -4.26 9.07
C ASP A 22 11.72 -3.52 8.35
N PRO A 23 11.06 -4.16 7.37
CA PRO A 23 9.97 -3.53 6.62
C PRO A 23 8.78 -3.10 7.46
N LEU A 24 8.60 -3.67 8.65
CA LEU A 24 7.53 -3.29 9.59
C LEU A 24 7.94 -2.15 10.54
N LYS A 25 9.21 -1.73 10.49
CA LYS A 25 9.75 -0.65 11.31
C LYS A 25 10.70 0.26 10.49
N PRO A 26 10.26 0.80 9.36
CA PRO A 26 11.11 1.61 8.51
C PRO A 26 11.53 2.90 9.21
N ALA A 27 12.76 3.32 8.97
CA ALA A 27 13.22 4.64 9.36
C ALA A 27 12.79 5.70 8.34
N ALA A 28 12.68 6.96 8.77
CA ALA A 28 12.33 8.06 7.87
C ALA A 28 13.31 8.18 6.70
N ALA A 29 14.60 8.01 6.95
CA ALA A 29 15.64 8.07 5.91
C ALA A 29 15.44 7.01 4.82
N GLU A 30 15.09 5.77 5.20
CA GLU A 30 14.84 4.68 4.27
C GLU A 30 13.62 4.96 3.38
N LEU A 31 12.53 5.51 3.96
CA LEU A 31 11.34 5.89 3.20
C LEU A 31 11.59 7.07 2.26
N ASN A 32 12.53 7.96 2.59
CA ASN A 32 12.89 9.12 1.76
C ASN A 32 13.79 8.74 0.57
N GLU A 33 14.32 7.53 0.52
CA GLU A 33 15.02 6.99 -0.66
C GLU A 33 14.08 6.55 -1.79
N MET A 34 12.86 7.08 -1.81
CA MET A 34 11.85 6.75 -2.81
C MET A 34 12.14 7.32 -4.19
N PHE A 35 11.75 6.59 -5.22
CA PHE A 35 11.87 6.99 -6.61
C PHE A 35 10.50 7.21 -7.26
N VAL A 36 10.38 8.31 -7.98
CA VAL A 36 9.14 8.68 -8.72
C VAL A 36 9.20 8.25 -10.19
N TYR A 37 10.42 8.07 -10.72
CA TYR A 37 10.65 7.67 -12.11
C TYR A 37 11.67 6.56 -12.17
N THR A 38 11.49 5.61 -13.06
CA THR A 38 12.52 4.59 -13.26
C THR A 38 13.22 4.69 -14.59
N SER A 39 14.45 5.08 -14.53
CA SER A 39 15.51 4.49 -15.32
C SER A 39 16.54 3.80 -14.40
N ASN A 40 16.25 3.70 -13.10
CA ASN A 40 17.19 3.13 -12.14
C ASN A 40 16.76 1.70 -11.79
N GLU A 41 17.45 0.72 -12.32
CA GLU A 41 17.22 -0.70 -12.06
C GLU A 41 17.51 -1.09 -10.60
N ASP A 42 18.26 -0.25 -9.88
CA ASP A 42 18.64 -0.46 -8.47
C ASP A 42 17.61 0.14 -7.48
N ALA A 43 16.56 0.81 -7.97
CA ALA A 43 15.55 1.39 -7.10
C ALA A 43 14.75 0.30 -6.38
N MET A 44 14.56 0.46 -5.09
CA MET A 44 13.88 -0.51 -4.22
C MET A 44 12.58 0.04 -3.62
N VAL A 45 12.40 1.35 -3.59
CA VAL A 45 11.21 2.06 -3.06
C VAL A 45 10.65 2.97 -4.12
N PHE A 46 9.35 2.86 -4.40
CA PHE A 46 8.68 3.52 -5.51
C PHE A 46 7.47 4.32 -5.05
N ASP A 47 7.41 5.61 -5.37
CA ASP A 47 6.21 6.42 -5.21
C ASP A 47 5.26 6.20 -6.40
N VAL A 48 4.16 5.52 -6.14
CA VAL A 48 3.12 5.22 -7.16
C VAL A 48 1.89 6.12 -7.04
N SER A 49 1.88 7.05 -6.10
CA SER A 49 0.70 7.87 -5.76
C SER A 49 0.08 8.55 -6.96
N CYS A 50 0.90 9.15 -7.83
CA CYS A 50 0.41 9.88 -9.00
C CYS A 50 -0.15 9.00 -10.12
N ALA A 51 0.09 7.70 -10.07
CA ALA A 51 -0.51 6.77 -11.02
C ALA A 51 -1.89 6.28 -10.59
N ILE A 52 -2.22 6.39 -9.30
CA ILE A 52 -3.45 5.87 -8.72
C ILE A 52 -4.62 6.79 -9.02
N GLU A 53 -5.76 6.22 -9.43
CA GLU A 53 -7.01 6.96 -9.54
C GLU A 53 -7.53 7.32 -8.14
N ASP A 54 -7.87 8.60 -7.92
CA ASP A 54 -8.19 9.19 -6.61
C ASP A 54 -9.25 8.40 -5.80
N SER A 55 -10.26 7.88 -6.47
CA SER A 55 -11.37 7.16 -5.79
C SER A 55 -11.18 5.65 -5.67
N SER A 56 -10.10 5.11 -6.24
CA SER A 56 -9.92 3.66 -6.37
C SER A 56 -9.07 3.01 -5.29
N LEU A 57 -8.32 3.81 -4.53
CA LEU A 57 -7.43 3.28 -3.50
C LEU A 57 -8.24 2.68 -2.35
N THR A 58 -8.06 1.39 -2.13
CA THR A 58 -8.48 0.67 -0.93
C THR A 58 -7.23 0.28 -0.15
N ALA A 59 -7.10 0.78 1.07
CA ALA A 59 -5.99 0.47 1.98
C ALA A 59 -6.57 0.47 3.40
N ASN A 60 -7.27 -0.60 3.76
CA ASN A 60 -8.05 -0.69 4.97
C ASN A 60 -7.72 -1.97 5.74
N PHE A 61 -7.76 -1.85 7.07
CA PHE A 61 -7.88 -3.00 7.94
C PHE A 61 -9.35 -3.37 8.04
N THR A 62 -9.66 -4.64 7.87
CA THR A 62 -11.02 -5.18 7.91
C THR A 62 -11.25 -5.92 9.23
N ASP A 63 -12.50 -6.32 9.46
CA ASP A 63 -12.82 -7.11 10.66
C ASP A 63 -11.98 -8.38 10.72
N SER A 64 -11.51 -8.70 11.91
CA SER A 64 -10.74 -9.91 12.16
C SER A 64 -11.61 -11.14 11.99
N ASP A 65 -11.03 -12.22 11.47
CA ASP A 65 -11.65 -13.52 11.60
C ASP A 65 -11.79 -13.87 13.09
N THR A 66 -12.93 -14.42 13.46
CA THR A 66 -13.20 -14.80 14.83
C THR A 66 -13.40 -16.30 14.95
N ASP A 67 -12.88 -16.86 16.00
CA ASP A 67 -13.18 -18.23 16.42
C ASP A 67 -14.30 -18.15 17.45
N ASP A 68 -15.39 -18.83 17.19
CA ASP A 68 -16.56 -18.94 18.07
C ASP A 68 -16.79 -20.37 18.61
N GLU A 69 -15.74 -21.21 18.52
CA GLU A 69 -15.79 -22.54 19.09
C GLU A 69 -16.07 -22.47 20.61
N ARG A 70 -16.99 -23.28 21.05
CA ARG A 70 -17.38 -23.36 22.47
C ARG A 70 -17.55 -24.79 22.91
N THR A 71 -17.27 -25.03 24.19
CA THR A 71 -17.57 -26.31 24.83
C THR A 71 -19.03 -26.35 25.32
N ILE A 72 -19.55 -27.54 25.57
CA ILE A 72 -20.89 -27.71 26.14
C ILE A 72 -21.03 -27.08 27.55
N CYS A 73 -19.93 -26.71 28.19
CA CYS A 73 -19.91 -26.10 29.52
C CYS A 73 -19.88 -24.56 29.46
N ASP A 74 -19.76 -23.95 28.27
CA ASP A 74 -19.71 -22.51 28.13
C ASP A 74 -21.11 -21.90 28.15
N GLU A 75 -21.35 -20.93 29.02
CA GLU A 75 -22.64 -20.24 29.17
C GLU A 75 -22.91 -19.22 28.04
N GLY A 76 -21.91 -18.91 27.21
CA GLY A 76 -22.03 -17.97 26.12
C GLY A 76 -20.97 -18.18 25.03
N ALA A 77 -21.23 -17.67 23.83
CA ALA A 77 -20.22 -17.61 22.78
C ALA A 77 -19.28 -16.43 23.03
N VAL A 78 -17.98 -16.70 23.13
CA VAL A 78 -16.93 -15.68 23.18
C VAL A 78 -16.25 -15.70 21.84
N GLN A 79 -16.35 -14.59 21.09
CA GLN A 79 -15.63 -14.43 19.83
C GLN A 79 -14.20 -13.97 20.13
N THR A 80 -13.24 -14.80 19.75
CA THR A 80 -11.81 -14.47 19.89
C THR A 80 -11.25 -14.13 18.53
N PRO A 81 -10.70 -12.91 18.31
CA PRO A 81 -10.04 -12.56 17.06
C PRO A 81 -8.82 -13.46 16.83
N VAL A 82 -8.78 -14.19 15.72
CA VAL A 82 -7.69 -15.11 15.36
C VAL A 82 -6.76 -14.57 14.29
N ALA A 83 -7.22 -13.64 13.47
CA ALA A 83 -6.41 -13.04 12.42
C ALA A 83 -6.76 -11.55 12.22
N LYS A 84 -5.76 -10.75 11.85
CA LYS A 84 -5.96 -9.38 11.38
C LYS A 84 -6.04 -9.40 9.87
N ASN A 85 -7.18 -9.00 9.34
CA ASN A 85 -7.41 -8.92 7.91
C ASN A 85 -7.21 -7.49 7.41
N TYR A 86 -6.71 -7.36 6.20
CA TYR A 86 -6.58 -6.07 5.52
C TYR A 86 -6.76 -6.25 4.02
N GLU A 87 -7.13 -5.18 3.37
CA GLU A 87 -7.32 -5.12 1.94
C GLU A 87 -6.48 -3.99 1.36
N PHE A 88 -5.76 -4.28 0.28
CA PHE A 88 -4.99 -3.29 -0.45
C PHE A 88 -5.18 -3.49 -1.95
N SER A 89 -5.70 -2.47 -2.62
CA SER A 89 -5.90 -2.48 -4.06
C SER A 89 -6.07 -1.06 -4.60
N PHE A 90 -5.82 -0.86 -5.88
CA PHE A 90 -6.08 0.41 -6.56
C PHE A 90 -6.19 0.21 -8.07
N ASP A 91 -6.80 1.18 -8.74
CA ASP A 91 -6.77 1.31 -10.19
C ASP A 91 -5.75 2.37 -10.58
N LEU A 92 -5.00 2.11 -11.63
CA LEU A 92 -3.94 2.99 -12.09
C LEU A 92 -4.17 3.43 -13.54
N PHE A 93 -3.71 4.63 -13.85
CA PHE A 93 -3.65 5.09 -15.22
C PHE A 93 -2.47 4.47 -15.96
N ARG A 94 -2.62 4.29 -17.27
CA ARG A 94 -1.56 3.80 -18.15
C ARG A 94 -1.18 4.86 -19.17
N ASP A 95 0.11 4.93 -19.47
CA ASP A 95 0.57 5.69 -20.62
C ASP A 95 0.11 5.05 -21.94
N LYS A 96 -0.13 5.88 -22.93
CA LYS A 96 -0.44 5.41 -24.29
C LYS A 96 0.75 4.66 -24.91
N SER A 97 1.98 5.05 -24.56
CA SER A 97 3.21 4.38 -25.00
C SER A 97 3.72 3.48 -23.89
N VAL A 98 3.89 2.20 -24.18
CA VAL A 98 4.45 1.22 -23.24
C VAL A 98 5.93 1.46 -22.90
N ASP A 99 6.62 2.25 -23.73
CA ASP A 99 8.04 2.59 -23.54
C ASP A 99 8.23 3.90 -22.76
N ALA A 100 7.15 4.61 -22.41
CA ALA A 100 7.24 5.81 -21.61
C ALA A 100 7.83 5.51 -20.21
N LEU A 101 8.75 6.37 -19.76
CA LEU A 101 9.44 6.23 -18.47
C LEU A 101 8.74 7.01 -17.33
N GLY A 102 7.44 7.29 -17.48
CA GLY A 102 6.66 8.02 -16.49
C GLY A 102 6.16 7.16 -15.34
N VAL A 103 5.61 7.83 -14.32
CA VAL A 103 5.05 7.18 -13.12
C VAL A 103 3.94 6.18 -13.43
N PHE A 104 3.15 6.41 -14.48
CA PHE A 104 2.06 5.51 -14.89
C PHE A 104 2.59 4.15 -15.33
N ASN A 105 3.59 4.14 -16.20
CA ASN A 105 4.23 2.90 -16.65
C ASN A 105 5.07 2.25 -15.56
N LEU A 106 5.65 3.03 -14.65
CA LEU A 106 6.32 2.50 -13.48
C LEU A 106 5.35 1.66 -12.64
N ALA A 107 4.25 2.26 -12.19
CA ALA A 107 3.25 1.59 -11.38
C ALA A 107 2.68 0.34 -12.08
N TRP A 108 2.41 0.47 -13.39
CA TRP A 108 1.94 -0.67 -14.19
C TRP A 108 2.95 -1.81 -14.25
N ARG A 109 4.23 -1.54 -14.49
CA ARG A 109 5.29 -2.57 -14.56
C ARG A 109 5.52 -3.26 -13.21
N LEU A 110 5.44 -2.52 -12.10
CA LEU A 110 5.57 -3.08 -10.76
C LEU A 110 4.45 -4.07 -10.44
N THR A 111 3.23 -3.82 -10.95
CA THR A 111 2.04 -4.59 -10.59
C THR A 111 1.58 -5.61 -11.64
N GLN A 112 2.18 -5.63 -12.84
CA GLN A 112 1.75 -6.51 -13.93
C GLN A 112 2.14 -7.98 -13.74
N THR A 113 3.21 -8.25 -12.99
CA THR A 113 3.70 -9.62 -12.79
C THR A 113 3.13 -10.14 -11.47
N PRO A 114 2.37 -11.25 -11.48
CA PRO A 114 1.87 -11.87 -10.26
C PRO A 114 3.00 -12.39 -9.35
N ASP A 115 2.64 -12.67 -8.11
CA ASP A 115 3.49 -13.29 -7.08
C ASP A 115 4.73 -12.46 -6.69
N ARG A 116 4.73 -11.14 -6.95
CA ARG A 116 5.80 -10.27 -6.46
C ARG A 116 5.46 -9.74 -5.08
N PRO A 117 6.33 -9.98 -4.09
CA PRO A 117 6.13 -9.46 -2.75
C PRO A 117 6.50 -7.97 -2.68
N TYR A 118 5.66 -7.20 -1.99
CA TYR A 118 5.90 -5.79 -1.67
C TYR A 118 5.47 -5.49 -0.24
N TYR A 119 6.03 -4.42 0.31
CA TYR A 119 5.42 -3.68 1.40
C TYR A 119 4.85 -2.38 0.86
N ALA A 120 3.56 -2.16 1.08
CA ALA A 120 2.89 -0.92 0.74
C ALA A 120 2.85 -0.01 1.97
N TYR A 121 3.34 1.21 1.83
CA TYR A 121 3.33 2.23 2.88
C TYR A 121 2.36 3.32 2.49
N VAL A 122 1.37 3.58 3.34
CA VAL A 122 0.33 4.59 3.11
C VAL A 122 0.42 5.65 4.18
N ARG A 123 0.79 6.88 3.78
CA ARG A 123 0.81 8.06 4.65
C ARG A 123 -0.35 8.97 4.28
N ILE A 124 -1.09 9.42 5.28
CA ILE A 124 -2.25 10.31 5.11
C ILE A 124 -2.03 11.60 5.90
N GLY A 125 -2.44 12.74 5.35
CA GLY A 125 -2.49 14.01 6.05
C GLY A 125 -1.32 14.96 5.81
N TYR A 126 -0.32 14.54 5.07
CA TYR A 126 0.83 15.37 4.68
C TYR A 126 0.85 15.58 3.16
N ASP A 127 1.32 16.73 2.70
CA ASP A 127 1.54 16.95 1.28
C ASP A 127 2.58 15.96 0.76
N ARG A 128 2.43 15.54 -0.49
CA ARG A 128 3.24 14.45 -1.06
C ARG A 128 4.73 14.76 -1.11
N ASP A 129 5.08 16.01 -1.35
CA ASP A 129 6.45 16.53 -1.45
C ASP A 129 7.12 16.78 -0.09
N VAL A 130 6.41 16.54 1.01
CA VAL A 130 6.98 16.59 2.35
C VAL A 130 7.67 15.29 2.67
N ASP A 131 8.95 15.36 3.04
CA ASP A 131 9.74 14.20 3.46
C ASP A 131 9.14 13.51 4.69
N PHE A 132 9.40 12.22 4.81
CA PHE A 132 9.10 11.49 6.03
C PHE A 132 9.99 12.00 7.18
N ALA A 133 9.40 12.09 8.35
CA ALA A 133 10.08 12.51 9.58
C ALA A 133 9.60 11.68 10.76
N ASP A 134 10.43 11.61 11.80
CA ASP A 134 10.07 10.97 13.05
C ASP A 134 8.80 11.58 13.64
N GLY A 135 7.93 10.74 14.16
CA GLY A 135 6.63 11.13 14.72
C GLY A 135 5.48 11.19 13.71
N GLN A 136 5.72 10.97 12.41
CA GLN A 136 4.66 10.77 11.44
C GLN A 136 4.13 9.33 11.51
N ASP A 137 2.83 9.18 11.24
CA ASP A 137 2.19 7.87 11.22
C ASP A 137 2.08 7.35 9.77
N VAL A 138 2.36 6.07 9.59
CA VAL A 138 2.26 5.36 8.31
C VAL A 138 1.60 4.00 8.52
N SER A 139 0.69 3.62 7.64
CA SER A 139 0.13 2.26 7.64
C SER A 139 0.93 1.38 6.69
N ILE A 140 1.26 0.17 7.13
CA ILE A 140 2.13 -0.77 6.43
C ILE A 140 1.34 -2.03 6.11
N PHE A 141 1.37 -2.43 4.84
CA PHE A 141 0.68 -3.61 4.34
C PHE A 141 1.68 -4.52 3.61
N GLY A 142 1.92 -5.71 4.13
CA GLY A 142 2.66 -6.74 3.41
C GLY A 142 1.76 -7.39 2.38
N VAL A 143 2.10 -7.26 1.11
CA VAL A 143 1.25 -7.67 0.00
C VAL A 143 2.04 -8.42 -1.06
N THR A 144 1.34 -9.25 -1.82
CA THR A 144 1.88 -9.90 -3.02
C THR A 144 0.97 -9.54 -4.18
N THR A 145 1.54 -9.20 -5.31
CA THR A 145 0.76 -8.86 -6.51
C THR A 145 -0.06 -10.08 -6.98
N ASP A 146 -1.30 -9.82 -7.35
CA ASP A 146 -2.18 -10.77 -8.03
C ASP A 146 -2.29 -10.42 -9.52
N ASN A 147 -3.11 -11.12 -10.24
CA ASN A 147 -3.37 -10.86 -11.65
C ASN A 147 -3.89 -9.44 -11.85
N GLN A 148 -3.16 -8.67 -12.64
CA GLN A 148 -3.59 -7.33 -13.03
C GLN A 148 -4.81 -7.42 -13.96
N GLN A 149 -5.79 -6.56 -13.73
CA GLN A 149 -7.01 -6.50 -14.54
C GLN A 149 -6.95 -5.31 -15.49
N ASP A 150 -7.11 -5.55 -16.78
CA ASP A 150 -7.31 -4.44 -17.73
C ASP A 150 -8.73 -3.90 -17.59
N ILE A 151 -8.84 -2.62 -17.28
CA ILE A 151 -10.12 -1.92 -17.17
C ILE A 151 -10.36 -1.22 -18.50
N VAL A 152 -11.28 -1.76 -19.28
CA VAL A 152 -11.75 -1.12 -20.51
C VAL A 152 -12.81 -0.09 -20.13
N ASP A 153 -12.38 1.15 -19.98
CA ASP A 153 -13.28 2.27 -19.81
C ASP A 153 -13.68 2.83 -21.18
N SER A 154 -14.96 3.15 -21.35
CA SER A 154 -15.45 3.86 -22.52
C SER A 154 -15.00 5.34 -22.58
N GLY A 155 -14.26 5.79 -21.55
CA GLY A 155 -13.66 7.10 -21.47
C GLY A 155 -12.32 7.22 -22.22
N ALA A 156 -11.70 8.39 -22.11
CA ALA A 156 -10.49 8.74 -22.86
C ALA A 156 -9.21 8.09 -22.33
N ASN A 157 -9.22 7.50 -21.11
CA ASN A 157 -8.03 7.00 -20.42
C ASN A 157 -8.04 5.47 -20.29
N THR A 158 -6.90 4.85 -20.59
CA THR A 158 -6.70 3.44 -20.33
C THR A 158 -6.28 3.24 -18.88
N LYS A 159 -6.94 2.33 -18.18
CA LYS A 159 -6.68 2.00 -16.78
C LYS A 159 -6.33 0.53 -16.62
N ALA A 160 -5.66 0.20 -15.54
CA ALA A 160 -5.43 -1.17 -15.10
C ALA A 160 -5.71 -1.29 -13.59
N GLY A 161 -6.35 -2.36 -13.18
CA GLY A 161 -6.60 -2.65 -11.77
C GLY A 161 -5.46 -3.44 -11.16
N ALA A 162 -4.73 -2.84 -10.23
CA ALA A 162 -3.74 -3.53 -9.42
C ALA A 162 -4.45 -4.21 -8.24
N ARG A 163 -4.29 -5.52 -8.15
CA ARG A 163 -4.88 -6.36 -7.11
C ARG A 163 -3.77 -7.05 -6.34
N PHE A 164 -3.98 -7.23 -5.06
CA PHE A 164 -2.97 -7.76 -4.16
C PHE A 164 -3.58 -8.77 -3.21
N GLN A 165 -2.78 -9.79 -2.90
CA GLN A 165 -3.05 -10.73 -1.82
C GLN A 165 -2.26 -10.30 -0.59
N TYR A 166 -2.83 -10.41 0.60
CA TYR A 166 -2.13 -10.07 1.83
C TYR A 166 -1.21 -11.20 2.29
N THR A 167 -0.07 -10.84 2.87
CA THR A 167 0.91 -11.82 3.39
C THR A 167 0.76 -12.10 4.88
N GLY A 168 -0.19 -11.45 5.55
CA GLY A 168 -0.38 -11.53 7.00
C GLY A 168 0.53 -10.59 7.82
N GLN A 169 1.41 -9.83 7.17
CA GLN A 169 2.32 -8.88 7.80
C GLN A 169 1.82 -7.46 7.58
N SER A 170 1.38 -6.80 8.64
CA SER A 170 0.87 -5.44 8.56
C SER A 170 1.05 -4.68 9.87
N LYS A 171 1.11 -3.37 9.77
CA LYS A 171 1.13 -2.47 10.92
C LYS A 171 0.25 -1.25 10.65
N GLU A 172 -0.78 -1.09 11.45
CA GLU A 172 -1.65 0.06 11.37
C GLU A 172 -1.05 1.23 12.15
N ASN A 173 -1.04 2.43 11.57
CA ASN A 173 -0.60 3.65 12.20
C ASN A 173 0.77 3.53 12.91
N TYR A 174 1.74 2.92 12.22
CA TYR A 174 3.10 2.85 12.74
C TYR A 174 3.68 4.26 12.83
N ARG A 175 4.16 4.64 14.00
CA ARG A 175 4.84 5.92 14.22
C ARG A 175 6.33 5.78 13.94
N ILE A 176 6.80 6.49 12.93
CA ILE A 176 8.21 6.50 12.52
C ILE A 176 9.08 6.99 13.67
N GLY A 177 10.19 6.28 13.93
CA GLY A 177 11.14 6.66 14.98
C GLY A 177 10.70 6.35 16.40
N SER A 178 9.56 5.67 16.62
CA SER A 178 9.09 5.34 17.98
C SER A 178 9.91 4.26 18.70
N GLY A 179 10.70 3.47 17.95
CA GLY A 179 11.50 2.38 18.51
C GLY A 179 10.71 1.19 19.04
N GLU A 180 9.36 1.18 18.88
CA GLU A 180 8.46 0.10 19.32
C GLU A 180 8.10 -0.86 18.20
#